data_8d05fbc6205001ce53308642ffc5467b
#
_entry.id   8d05fbc6205001ce53308642ffc5467b
#
_cell.length_a   1.000
_cell.length_b   1.000
_cell.length_c   1.000
_cell.angle_alpha   90.00
_cell.angle_beta   90.00
_cell.angle_gamma   90.00
#
_symmetry.space_group_name_H-M   'P 1'
#
loop_
_entity.id
_entity.type
_entity.pdbx_description
1 polymer ?
#
loop_
_entity_poly.entity_id
_entity_poly.type
_entity_poly.pdbx_seq_one_letter_code
_entity_poly.pdbx_strand_id
1 'polypeptide(L)'
;MLKILGKVASINVRKVLWTCDELGLPFAREDWGAGFQSTNQAAFLALNPNAMVPVLVDGAFVLWESHAICRYLASRYDGAALLPGDAQQRALVEQWMDWQATEFNNSWRYAFMALVRRSPAHRDSAQIAASAASWNRHVGILDQHLARGGPYVTGATFTLADIVISLSLGRWRLAPITRPTFPAIDDYCARLSERAAFRQYGGSNFV
;
A
#
# COMPACT_ATOMS: atom_id res chain seq x y z
N MET A 1 -11.71 17.01 12.56
CA MET A 1 -10.38 16.37 12.60
C MET A 1 -10.54 14.96 12.07
N LEU A 2 -9.71 14.55 11.11
CA LEU A 2 -9.72 13.21 10.54
C LEU A 2 -9.38 12.17 11.62
N LYS A 3 -10.07 11.03 11.61
CA LYS A 3 -9.75 9.89 12.46
C LYS A 3 -9.52 8.66 11.59
N ILE A 4 -8.42 7.93 11.85
CA ILE A 4 -8.05 6.72 11.12
C ILE A 4 -8.05 5.57 12.10
N LEU A 5 -8.91 4.57 11.85
CA LEU A 5 -8.99 3.37 12.64
C LEU A 5 -8.13 2.28 12.01
N GLY A 6 -7.14 1.81 12.78
CA GLY A 6 -6.26 0.73 12.35
C GLY A 6 -4.82 0.85 12.86
N LYS A 7 -4.19 -0.29 13.06
CA LYS A 7 -2.80 -0.39 13.52
C LYS A 7 -1.79 -0.08 12.41
N VAL A 8 -0.69 0.58 12.76
CA VAL A 8 0.37 0.97 11.83
C VAL A 8 1.05 -0.22 11.13
N ALA A 9 1.06 -1.40 11.74
CA ALA A 9 1.59 -2.62 11.11
C ALA A 9 0.79 -3.08 9.88
N SER A 10 -0.45 -2.58 9.69
CA SER A 10 -1.21 -2.86 8.47
C SER A 10 -0.70 -2.02 7.30
N ILE A 11 -0.31 -2.67 6.21
CA ILE A 11 0.10 -1.99 4.98
C ILE A 11 -1.00 -1.05 4.44
N ASN A 12 -2.27 -1.47 4.57
CA ASN A 12 -3.40 -0.67 4.09
C ASN A 12 -3.64 0.58 4.97
N VAL A 13 -3.38 0.49 6.27
CA VAL A 13 -3.38 1.66 7.16
C VAL A 13 -2.26 2.62 6.79
N ARG A 14 -1.04 2.11 6.55
CA ARG A 14 0.11 2.93 6.16
C ARG A 14 -0.09 3.69 4.85
N LYS A 15 -0.82 3.14 3.88
CA LYS A 15 -1.20 3.88 2.67
C LYS A 15 -1.93 5.18 3.01
N VAL A 16 -2.90 5.09 3.92
CA VAL A 16 -3.71 6.24 4.35
C VAL A 16 -2.89 7.23 5.16
N LEU A 17 -2.10 6.74 6.14
CA LEU A 17 -1.24 7.60 6.97
C LEU A 17 -0.24 8.37 6.11
N TRP A 18 0.41 7.69 5.17
CA TRP A 18 1.35 8.32 4.25
C TRP A 18 0.67 9.37 3.36
N THR A 19 -0.52 9.05 2.84
CA THR A 19 -1.29 10.02 2.06
C THR A 19 -1.63 11.27 2.90
N CYS A 20 -2.01 11.11 4.17
CA CYS A 20 -2.24 12.26 5.06
C CYS A 20 -0.99 13.10 5.26
N ASP A 21 0.17 12.48 5.49
CA ASP A 21 1.42 13.19 5.69
C ASP A 21 1.87 13.95 4.43
N GLU A 22 1.73 13.36 3.23
CA GLU A 22 2.03 14.04 1.97
C GLU A 22 1.10 15.25 1.70
N LEU A 23 -0.11 15.21 2.24
CA LEU A 23 -1.08 16.30 2.16
C LEU A 23 -0.99 17.29 3.34
N GLY A 24 -0.11 17.04 4.32
CA GLY A 24 0.00 17.86 5.52
C GLY A 24 -1.26 17.85 6.39
N LEU A 25 -2.06 16.78 6.35
CA LEU A 25 -3.33 16.68 7.05
C LEU A 25 -3.14 16.20 8.48
N PRO A 26 -3.60 16.93 9.49
CA PRO A 26 -3.63 16.45 10.86
C PRO A 26 -4.71 15.37 11.04
N PHE A 27 -4.35 14.28 11.71
CA PHE A 27 -5.25 13.18 12.00
C PHE A 27 -5.05 12.61 13.41
N ALA A 28 -6.09 12.01 13.97
CA ALA A 28 -6.01 11.11 15.12
C ALA A 28 -6.04 9.66 14.62
N ARG A 29 -5.26 8.78 15.26
CA ARG A 29 -5.26 7.35 14.97
C ARG A 29 -5.69 6.54 16.19
N GLU A 30 -6.56 5.57 15.96
CA GLU A 30 -6.93 4.57 16.96
C GLU A 30 -6.49 3.18 16.48
N ASP A 31 -5.80 2.44 17.35
CA ASP A 31 -5.32 1.10 17.01
C ASP A 31 -6.46 0.06 17.09
N TRP A 32 -6.77 -0.54 15.95
CA TRP A 32 -7.74 -1.60 15.76
C TRP A 32 -7.11 -2.79 15.01
N GLY A 33 -7.60 -4.01 15.29
CA GLY A 33 -7.12 -5.25 14.69
C GLY A 33 -6.23 -6.06 15.63
N ALA A 34 -5.64 -7.13 15.13
CA ALA A 34 -4.89 -8.09 15.94
C ALA A 34 -3.83 -7.42 16.85
N GLY A 35 -3.90 -7.71 18.14
CA GLY A 35 -3.06 -7.10 19.17
C GLY A 35 -3.65 -5.85 19.83
N PHE A 36 -4.79 -5.35 19.34
CA PHE A 36 -5.50 -4.17 19.82
C PHE A 36 -7.02 -4.44 19.92
N GLN A 37 -7.85 -3.42 19.79
CA GLN A 37 -9.30 -3.58 19.79
C GLN A 37 -9.76 -4.47 18.63
N SER A 38 -10.66 -5.41 18.91
CA SER A 38 -11.16 -6.35 17.90
C SER A 38 -12.05 -5.66 16.87
N THR A 39 -11.75 -5.85 15.60
CA THR A 39 -12.57 -5.39 14.48
C THR A 39 -13.92 -6.12 14.37
N ASN A 40 -14.15 -7.19 15.13
CA ASN A 40 -15.42 -7.91 15.21
C ASN A 40 -16.39 -7.32 16.25
N GLN A 41 -16.02 -6.24 16.94
CA GLN A 41 -16.96 -5.54 17.83
C GLN A 41 -18.05 -4.84 17.03
N ALA A 42 -19.27 -4.82 17.58
CA ALA A 42 -20.43 -4.20 16.90
C ALA A 42 -20.17 -2.74 16.50
N ALA A 43 -19.47 -1.97 17.35
CA ALA A 43 -19.11 -0.59 17.06
C ALA A 43 -18.22 -0.44 15.82
N PHE A 44 -17.29 -1.38 15.60
CA PHE A 44 -16.44 -1.35 14.38
C PHE A 44 -17.19 -1.88 13.16
N LEU A 45 -17.98 -2.94 13.33
CA LEU A 45 -18.78 -3.52 12.23
C LEU A 45 -19.82 -2.56 11.67
N ALA A 46 -20.35 -1.64 12.52
CA ALA A 46 -21.22 -0.56 12.07
C ALA A 46 -20.52 0.44 11.12
N LEU A 47 -19.17 0.56 11.23
CA LEU A 47 -18.37 1.44 10.36
C LEU A 47 -17.85 0.69 9.11
N ASN A 48 -17.46 -0.58 9.27
CA ASN A 48 -17.01 -1.44 8.18
C ASN A 48 -17.46 -2.90 8.39
N PRO A 49 -18.46 -3.35 7.64
CA PRO A 49 -19.02 -4.71 7.78
C PRO A 49 -18.02 -5.82 7.44
N ASN A 50 -16.91 -5.51 6.76
CA ASN A 50 -15.86 -6.49 6.44
C ASN A 50 -14.92 -6.77 7.62
N ALA A 51 -15.06 -6.09 8.76
CA ALA A 51 -14.16 -6.21 9.91
C ALA A 51 -12.68 -5.95 9.57
N MET A 52 -12.39 -5.06 8.63
CA MET A 52 -11.05 -4.81 8.11
C MET A 52 -10.62 -3.36 8.32
N VAL A 53 -9.32 -3.16 8.56
CA VAL A 53 -8.71 -1.83 8.64
C VAL A 53 -8.03 -1.48 7.31
N PRO A 54 -7.95 -0.18 6.95
CA PRO A 54 -8.36 1.02 7.66
C PRO A 54 -9.84 1.35 7.52
N VAL A 55 -10.32 2.19 8.47
CA VAL A 55 -11.53 2.99 8.31
C VAL A 55 -11.15 4.45 8.52
N LEU A 56 -11.62 5.33 7.66
CA LEU A 56 -11.55 6.79 7.81
C LEU A 56 -12.88 7.30 8.35
N VAL A 57 -12.81 8.21 9.33
CA VAL A 57 -13.94 9.01 9.80
C VAL A 57 -13.57 10.48 9.59
N ASP A 58 -14.38 11.18 8.76
CA ASP A 58 -14.24 12.61 8.46
C ASP A 58 -15.56 13.32 8.82
N GLY A 59 -15.67 13.80 10.04
CA GLY A 59 -16.92 14.27 10.60
C GLY A 59 -17.97 13.16 10.65
N ALA A 60 -19.07 13.32 9.94
CA ALA A 60 -20.14 12.32 9.80
C ALA A 60 -19.87 11.31 8.65
N PHE A 61 -18.89 11.57 7.80
CA PHE A 61 -18.57 10.71 6.66
C PHE A 61 -17.63 9.57 7.10
N VAL A 62 -18.01 8.34 6.78
CA VAL A 62 -17.24 7.13 7.05
C VAL A 62 -16.88 6.45 5.74
N LEU A 63 -15.61 6.08 5.58
CA LEU A 63 -15.10 5.42 4.38
C LEU A 63 -14.14 4.28 4.75
N TRP A 64 -14.28 3.16 4.08
CA TRP A 64 -13.35 2.04 4.12
C TRP A 64 -12.83 1.73 2.72
N GLU A 65 -11.90 0.80 2.57
CA GLU A 65 -11.00 0.55 1.44
C GLU A 65 -9.87 1.59 1.33
N SER A 66 -8.64 1.15 1.57
CA SER A 66 -7.49 2.04 1.65
C SER A 66 -7.26 2.88 0.38
N HIS A 67 -7.50 2.31 -0.80
CA HIS A 67 -7.35 3.06 -2.05
C HIS A 67 -8.46 4.09 -2.26
N ALA A 68 -9.69 3.75 -1.87
CA ALA A 68 -10.80 4.70 -1.89
C ALA A 68 -10.53 5.87 -0.94
N ILE A 69 -10.01 5.57 0.27
CA ILE A 69 -9.64 6.59 1.25
C ILE A 69 -8.53 7.50 0.69
N CYS A 70 -7.45 6.94 0.11
CA CYS A 70 -6.38 7.75 -0.47
C CYS A 70 -6.89 8.68 -1.59
N ARG A 71 -7.73 8.15 -2.51
CA ARG A 71 -8.36 8.96 -3.58
C ARG A 71 -9.27 10.05 -3.01
N TYR A 72 -10.06 9.73 -1.99
CA TYR A 72 -10.93 10.69 -1.32
C TYR A 72 -10.11 11.83 -0.70
N LEU A 73 -9.08 11.51 0.08
CA LEU A 73 -8.23 12.49 0.74
C LEU A 73 -7.56 13.42 -0.28
N ALA A 74 -6.96 12.87 -1.34
CA ALA A 74 -6.32 13.66 -2.39
C ALA A 74 -7.33 14.56 -3.13
N SER A 75 -8.55 14.06 -3.40
CA SER A 75 -9.57 14.85 -4.09
C SER A 75 -10.20 15.93 -3.20
N ARG A 76 -10.34 15.66 -1.89
CA ARG A 76 -11.02 16.55 -0.94
C ARG A 76 -10.11 17.65 -0.39
N TYR A 77 -8.81 17.39 -0.26
CA TYR A 77 -7.86 18.22 0.46
C TYR A 77 -6.70 18.73 -0.41
N ASP A 78 -7.04 19.19 -1.62
CA ASP A 78 -6.10 19.83 -2.56
C ASP A 78 -4.87 18.98 -2.93
N GLY A 79 -5.07 17.69 -3.07
CA GLY A 79 -4.01 16.73 -3.42
C GLY A 79 -3.81 16.54 -4.92
N ALA A 80 -3.96 17.57 -5.76
CA ALA A 80 -3.83 17.46 -7.22
C ALA A 80 -2.45 16.95 -7.67
N ALA A 81 -1.41 17.17 -6.88
CA ALA A 81 -0.08 16.60 -7.14
C ALA A 81 -0.05 15.08 -6.96
N LEU A 82 -0.84 14.53 -6.02
CA LEU A 82 -0.92 13.09 -5.77
C LEU A 82 -1.96 12.39 -6.66
N LEU A 83 -3.03 13.08 -7.02
CA LEU A 83 -4.11 12.58 -7.86
C LEU A 83 -4.58 13.69 -8.80
N PRO A 84 -4.06 13.75 -10.03
CA PRO A 84 -4.38 14.80 -10.99
C PRO A 84 -5.88 14.93 -11.28
N GLY A 85 -6.32 16.17 -11.58
CA GLY A 85 -7.70 16.44 -12.00
C GLY A 85 -7.96 16.08 -13.46
N ASP A 86 -6.94 16.09 -14.32
CA ASP A 86 -7.05 15.66 -15.71
C ASP A 86 -7.39 14.17 -15.79
N ALA A 87 -8.37 13.82 -16.58
CA ALA A 87 -8.92 12.45 -16.65
C ALA A 87 -7.89 11.42 -17.11
N GLN A 88 -7.02 11.75 -18.06
CA GLN A 88 -6.01 10.81 -18.58
C GLN A 88 -4.89 10.60 -17.57
N GLN A 89 -4.37 11.69 -17.00
CA GLN A 89 -3.34 11.62 -15.96
C GLN A 89 -3.85 10.88 -14.72
N ARG A 90 -5.08 11.16 -14.31
CA ARG A 90 -5.73 10.47 -13.21
C ARG A 90 -5.89 8.97 -13.47
N ALA A 91 -6.34 8.59 -14.66
CA ALA A 91 -6.50 7.19 -15.05
C ALA A 91 -5.19 6.41 -14.97
N LEU A 92 -4.05 7.02 -15.32
CA LEU A 92 -2.73 6.39 -15.18
C LEU A 92 -2.36 6.13 -13.71
N VAL A 93 -2.67 7.06 -12.81
CA VAL A 93 -2.46 6.84 -11.36
C VAL A 93 -3.37 5.71 -10.86
N GLU A 94 -4.65 5.77 -11.20
CA GLU A 94 -5.65 4.78 -10.76
C GLU A 94 -5.37 3.38 -11.33
N GLN A 95 -4.90 3.26 -12.57
CA GLN A 95 -4.46 2.00 -13.17
C GLN A 95 -3.41 1.29 -12.31
N TRP A 96 -2.37 1.99 -11.86
CA TRP A 96 -1.32 1.40 -11.04
C TRP A 96 -1.78 1.11 -9.60
N MET A 97 -2.68 1.93 -9.06
CA MET A 97 -3.31 1.63 -7.78
C MET A 97 -4.14 0.34 -7.86
N ASP A 98 -4.96 0.21 -8.89
CA ASP A 98 -5.82 -0.97 -9.05
C ASP A 98 -5.00 -2.22 -9.40
N TRP A 99 -3.97 -2.11 -10.26
CA TRP A 99 -3.02 -3.18 -10.49
C TRP A 99 -2.34 -3.65 -9.19
N GLN A 100 -1.96 -2.73 -8.30
CA GLN A 100 -1.40 -3.10 -7.00
C GLN A 100 -2.41 -3.85 -6.13
N ALA A 101 -3.67 -3.45 -6.13
CA ALA A 101 -4.72 -4.09 -5.31
C ALA A 101 -5.11 -5.48 -5.80
N THR A 102 -5.01 -5.73 -7.10
CA THR A 102 -5.43 -6.97 -7.77
C THR A 102 -4.23 -7.84 -8.12
N GLU A 103 -3.61 -7.61 -9.26
CA GLU A 103 -2.56 -8.46 -9.83
C GLU A 103 -1.33 -8.58 -8.91
N PHE A 104 -0.79 -7.43 -8.50
CA PHE A 104 0.41 -7.43 -7.68
C PHE A 104 0.13 -8.02 -6.29
N ASN A 105 -0.97 -7.64 -5.65
CA ASN A 105 -1.32 -8.13 -4.32
C ASN A 105 -1.61 -9.64 -4.32
N ASN A 106 -2.28 -10.15 -5.35
CA ASN A 106 -2.58 -11.58 -5.47
C ASN A 106 -1.33 -12.42 -5.75
N SER A 107 -0.34 -11.87 -6.49
CA SER A 107 0.88 -12.61 -6.86
C SER A 107 1.68 -13.13 -5.67
N TRP A 108 1.74 -12.37 -4.58
CA TRP A 108 2.61 -12.67 -3.43
C TRP A 108 1.86 -13.24 -2.21
N ARG A 109 0.54 -13.23 -2.24
CA ARG A 109 -0.27 -13.51 -1.06
C ARG A 109 0.06 -14.86 -0.41
N TYR A 110 0.17 -15.93 -1.19
CA TYR A 110 0.44 -17.27 -0.65
C TYR A 110 1.84 -17.34 -0.02
N ALA A 111 2.88 -16.91 -0.73
CA ALA A 111 4.24 -16.89 -0.22
C ALA A 111 4.39 -16.04 1.04
N PHE A 112 3.75 -14.86 1.09
CA PHE A 112 3.77 -13.99 2.26
C PHE A 112 3.08 -14.61 3.47
N MET A 113 1.91 -15.23 3.28
CA MET A 113 1.20 -15.91 4.34
C MET A 113 2.00 -17.10 4.89
N ALA A 114 2.67 -17.84 4.01
CA ALA A 114 3.50 -18.98 4.38
C ALA A 114 4.78 -18.55 5.12
N LEU A 115 5.59 -17.72 4.48
CA LEU A 115 6.97 -17.45 4.88
C LEU A 115 7.09 -16.35 5.94
N VAL A 116 6.22 -15.33 5.87
CA VAL A 116 6.27 -14.17 6.78
C VAL A 116 5.27 -14.33 7.91
N ARG A 117 4.01 -14.68 7.59
CA ARG A 117 2.94 -14.84 8.60
C ARG A 117 2.92 -16.22 9.23
N ARG A 118 3.67 -17.19 8.70
CA ARG A 118 3.76 -18.57 9.18
C ARG A 118 2.39 -19.24 9.35
N SER A 119 1.49 -18.95 8.43
CA SER A 119 0.12 -19.43 8.47
C SER A 119 0.07 -20.95 8.31
N PRO A 120 -0.61 -21.69 9.21
CA PRO A 120 -0.73 -23.14 9.11
C PRO A 120 -1.50 -23.60 7.87
N ALA A 121 -2.31 -22.74 7.27
CA ALA A 121 -3.07 -23.04 6.04
C ALA A 121 -2.24 -22.86 4.75
N HIS A 122 -0.97 -22.39 4.83
CA HIS A 122 -0.13 -22.06 3.67
C HIS A 122 1.20 -22.81 3.76
N ARG A 123 1.17 -24.15 3.62
CA ARG A 123 2.37 -25.01 3.81
C ARG A 123 2.80 -25.77 2.56
N ASP A 124 2.04 -25.66 1.47
CA ASP A 124 2.37 -26.32 0.21
C ASP A 124 3.58 -25.66 -0.44
N SER A 125 4.68 -26.40 -0.55
CA SER A 125 5.94 -25.90 -1.08
C SER A 125 5.86 -25.50 -2.56
N ALA A 126 5.05 -26.19 -3.35
CA ALA A 126 4.86 -25.87 -4.76
C ALA A 126 4.10 -24.56 -4.93
N GLN A 127 3.07 -24.32 -4.13
CA GLN A 127 2.35 -23.05 -4.13
C GLN A 127 3.19 -21.88 -3.59
N ILE A 128 4.04 -22.13 -2.58
CA ILE A 128 5.01 -21.12 -2.10
C ILE A 128 5.96 -20.73 -3.23
N ALA A 129 6.56 -21.71 -3.92
CA ALA A 129 7.48 -21.46 -5.01
C ALA A 129 6.80 -20.72 -6.19
N ALA A 130 5.61 -21.15 -6.58
CA ALA A 130 4.83 -20.50 -7.64
C ALA A 130 4.46 -19.06 -7.30
N SER A 131 4.04 -18.80 -6.05
CA SER A 131 3.72 -17.44 -5.58
C SER A 131 4.97 -16.55 -5.52
N ALA A 132 6.12 -17.06 -5.06
CA ALA A 132 7.39 -16.31 -5.06
C ALA A 132 7.86 -15.98 -6.49
N ALA A 133 7.75 -16.92 -7.41
CA ALA A 133 8.05 -16.69 -8.83
C ALA A 133 7.11 -15.65 -9.46
N SER A 134 5.80 -15.74 -9.17
CA SER A 134 4.82 -14.75 -9.61
C SER A 134 5.11 -13.36 -9.03
N TRP A 135 5.50 -13.29 -7.76
CA TRP A 135 5.90 -12.02 -7.13
C TRP A 135 7.08 -11.36 -7.86
N ASN A 136 8.16 -12.12 -8.08
CA ASN A 136 9.33 -11.65 -8.82
C ASN A 136 8.97 -11.19 -10.25
N ARG A 137 8.08 -11.93 -10.94
CA ARG A 137 7.60 -11.54 -12.28
C ARG A 137 6.89 -10.17 -12.25
N HIS A 138 6.04 -9.93 -11.25
CA HIS A 138 5.34 -8.64 -11.15
C HIS A 138 6.28 -7.49 -10.78
N VAL A 139 7.28 -7.74 -9.93
CA VAL A 139 8.34 -6.74 -9.67
C VAL A 139 9.14 -6.48 -10.95
N GLY A 140 9.42 -7.50 -11.77
CA GLY A 140 10.07 -7.33 -13.07
C GLY A 140 9.24 -6.50 -14.07
N ILE A 141 7.91 -6.60 -14.07
CA ILE A 141 7.03 -5.72 -14.85
C ILE A 141 7.22 -4.26 -14.44
N LEU A 142 7.23 -4.01 -13.14
CA LEU A 142 7.42 -2.67 -12.60
C LEU A 142 8.83 -2.13 -12.88
N ASP A 143 9.88 -2.97 -12.75
CA ASP A 143 11.26 -2.59 -13.09
C ASP A 143 11.40 -2.13 -14.54
N GLN A 144 10.86 -2.92 -15.49
CA GLN A 144 10.86 -2.56 -16.91
C GLN A 144 10.07 -1.28 -17.19
N HIS A 145 9.00 -1.05 -16.46
CA HIS A 145 8.20 0.17 -16.58
C HIS A 145 8.98 1.38 -16.09
N LEU A 146 9.57 1.32 -14.90
CA LEU A 146 10.38 2.40 -14.33
C LEU A 146 11.61 2.72 -15.17
N ALA A 147 12.26 1.70 -15.74
CA ALA A 147 13.41 1.89 -16.63
C ALA A 147 13.11 2.73 -17.88
N ARG A 148 11.84 2.79 -18.31
CA ARG A 148 11.39 3.51 -19.53
C ARG A 148 10.68 4.82 -19.20
N GLY A 149 9.97 4.86 -18.06
CA GLY A 149 8.93 5.88 -17.78
C GLY A 149 9.37 7.04 -16.91
N GLY A 150 10.55 7.00 -16.29
CA GLY A 150 11.05 8.09 -15.45
C GLY A 150 11.14 7.75 -13.97
N PRO A 151 11.30 8.78 -13.10
CA PRO A 151 11.66 8.58 -11.70
C PRO A 151 10.55 7.98 -10.82
N TYR A 152 9.30 8.09 -11.23
CA TYR A 152 8.13 7.62 -10.48
C TYR A 152 7.21 6.75 -11.35
N VAL A 153 6.27 6.07 -10.72
CA VAL A 153 5.40 5.09 -11.39
C VAL A 153 4.60 5.71 -12.55
N THR A 154 4.20 6.95 -12.44
CA THR A 154 3.44 7.65 -13.50
C THR A 154 4.25 8.73 -14.24
N GLY A 155 5.58 8.66 -14.18
CA GLY A 155 6.49 9.56 -14.91
C GLY A 155 7.29 10.47 -13.99
N ALA A 156 7.23 11.79 -14.20
CA ALA A 156 8.09 12.75 -13.51
C ALA A 156 7.63 13.09 -12.09
N THR A 157 6.37 12.86 -11.74
CA THR A 157 5.75 13.33 -10.50
C THR A 157 5.38 12.16 -9.59
N PHE A 158 5.68 12.31 -8.29
CA PHE A 158 5.23 11.39 -7.24
C PHE A 158 3.72 11.48 -7.06
N THR A 159 3.04 10.32 -7.01
CA THR A 159 1.58 10.21 -6.95
C THR A 159 1.10 9.15 -5.95
N LEU A 160 -0.21 8.98 -5.80
CA LEU A 160 -0.80 7.90 -5.00
C LEU A 160 -0.34 6.51 -5.47
N ALA A 161 -0.03 6.34 -6.77
CA ALA A 161 0.50 5.08 -7.29
C ALA A 161 1.82 4.71 -6.61
N ASP A 162 2.70 5.68 -6.37
CA ASP A 162 4.00 5.45 -5.71
C ASP A 162 3.83 5.04 -4.26
N ILE A 163 2.88 5.62 -3.55
CA ILE A 163 2.57 5.24 -2.16
C ILE A 163 2.20 3.77 -2.06
N VAL A 164 1.24 3.31 -2.86
CA VAL A 164 0.72 1.95 -2.76
C VAL A 164 1.70 0.89 -3.29
N ILE A 165 2.44 1.22 -4.35
CA ILE A 165 3.44 0.35 -4.96
C ILE A 165 4.65 0.18 -4.04
N SER A 166 5.20 1.27 -3.53
CA SER A 166 6.41 1.22 -2.69
C SER A 166 6.21 0.45 -1.39
N LEU A 167 5.05 0.55 -0.76
CA LEU A 167 4.71 -0.27 0.41
C LEU A 167 4.67 -1.77 0.09
N SER A 168 4.20 -2.13 -1.11
CA SER A 168 4.21 -3.52 -1.56
C SER A 168 5.62 -4.01 -1.92
N LEU A 169 6.46 -3.15 -2.51
CA LEU A 169 7.88 -3.43 -2.72
C LEU A 169 8.63 -3.63 -1.40
N GLY A 170 8.31 -2.84 -0.37
CA GLY A 170 8.86 -3.03 0.98
C GLY A 170 8.62 -4.46 1.49
N ARG A 171 7.41 -5.00 1.31
CA ARG A 171 7.12 -6.41 1.64
C ARG A 171 7.95 -7.40 0.83
N TRP A 172 8.10 -7.16 -0.47
CA TRP A 172 8.91 -8.01 -1.35
C TRP A 172 10.38 -8.02 -0.91
N ARG A 173 10.95 -6.88 -0.57
CA ARG A 173 12.35 -6.76 -0.10
C ARG A 173 12.59 -7.48 1.22
N LEU A 174 11.60 -7.59 2.07
CA LEU A 174 11.70 -8.21 3.40
C LEU A 174 11.34 -9.70 3.42
N ALA A 175 10.61 -10.17 2.42
CA ALA A 175 10.22 -11.58 2.36
C ALA A 175 11.45 -12.48 2.17
N PRO A 176 11.54 -13.63 2.87
CA PRO A 176 12.65 -14.56 2.73
C PRO A 176 12.53 -15.43 1.47
N ILE A 177 12.62 -14.79 0.32
CA ILE A 177 12.56 -15.40 -1.03
C ILE A 177 13.82 -15.05 -1.81
N THR A 178 14.21 -15.91 -2.75
CA THR A 178 15.25 -15.57 -3.74
C THR A 178 14.72 -14.52 -4.69
N ARG A 179 15.47 -13.43 -4.86
CA ARG A 179 15.10 -12.29 -5.70
C ARG A 179 16.09 -12.07 -6.83
N PRO A 180 15.61 -11.84 -8.07
CA PRO A 180 16.45 -11.26 -9.12
C PRO A 180 16.91 -9.84 -8.76
N THR A 181 17.95 -9.36 -9.42
CA THR A 181 18.36 -7.95 -9.36
C THR A 181 17.48 -7.14 -10.30
N PHE A 182 16.95 -6.03 -9.82
CA PHE A 182 16.10 -5.10 -10.53
C PHE A 182 16.62 -3.66 -10.35
N PRO A 183 17.52 -3.19 -11.24
CA PRO A 183 18.21 -1.91 -11.06
C PRO A 183 17.28 -0.70 -10.98
N ALA A 184 16.23 -0.65 -11.82
CA ALA A 184 15.29 0.46 -11.79
C ALA A 184 14.45 0.49 -10.50
N ILE A 185 14.15 -0.66 -9.90
CA ILE A 185 13.52 -0.77 -8.58
C ILE A 185 14.46 -0.26 -7.49
N ASP A 186 15.76 -0.57 -7.56
CA ASP A 186 16.73 -0.13 -6.56
C ASP A 186 16.90 1.40 -6.61
N ASP A 187 17.01 1.99 -7.80
CA ASP A 187 17.07 3.44 -8.01
C ASP A 187 15.77 4.14 -7.55
N TYR A 188 14.63 3.55 -7.83
CA TYR A 188 13.33 4.04 -7.38
C TYR A 188 13.22 4.04 -5.85
N CYS A 189 13.60 2.94 -5.20
CA CYS A 189 13.59 2.86 -3.74
C CYS A 189 14.60 3.82 -3.08
N ALA A 190 15.79 4.02 -3.69
CA ALA A 190 16.76 5.00 -3.23
C ALA A 190 16.17 6.41 -3.23
N ARG A 191 15.54 6.80 -4.34
CA ARG A 191 14.84 8.10 -4.46
C ARG A 191 13.72 8.27 -3.44
N LEU A 192 12.89 7.24 -3.24
CA LEU A 192 11.83 7.28 -2.24
C LEU A 192 12.37 7.43 -0.81
N SER A 193 13.56 6.92 -0.52
CA SER A 193 14.18 7.01 0.81
C SER A 193 14.50 8.45 1.23
N GLU A 194 14.55 9.38 0.29
CA GLU A 194 14.71 10.81 0.56
C GLU A 194 13.44 11.45 1.15
N ARG A 195 12.26 10.83 0.95
CA ARG A 195 10.98 11.32 1.47
C ARG A 195 10.80 10.94 2.95
N ALA A 196 10.42 11.92 3.77
CA ALA A 196 10.22 11.70 5.21
C ALA A 196 9.15 10.62 5.49
N ALA A 197 8.02 10.67 4.79
CA ALA A 197 6.94 9.73 4.95
C ALA A 197 7.32 8.29 4.51
N PHE A 198 8.17 8.13 3.48
CA PHE A 198 8.72 6.81 3.14
C PHE A 198 9.58 6.25 4.29
N ARG A 199 10.44 7.05 4.90
CA ARG A 199 11.24 6.61 6.06
C ARG A 199 10.37 6.18 7.22
N GLN A 200 9.23 6.86 7.40
CA GLN A 200 8.28 6.57 8.48
C GLN A 200 7.42 5.33 8.20
N TYR A 201 6.91 5.14 6.99
CA TYR A 201 5.91 4.12 6.67
C TYR A 201 6.41 3.02 5.73
N GLY A 202 7.40 3.29 4.90
CA GLY A 202 7.93 2.37 3.87
C GLY A 202 8.98 1.38 4.38
N GLY A 203 9.53 1.62 5.57
CA GLY A 203 10.65 0.86 6.11
C GLY A 203 10.33 -0.55 6.60
N SER A 204 11.39 -1.26 7.02
CA SER A 204 11.41 -2.67 7.41
C SER A 204 10.71 -3.01 8.74
N ASN A 205 10.33 -2.01 9.53
CA ASN A 205 9.84 -2.21 10.91
C ASN A 205 8.40 -2.73 11.01
N PHE A 206 7.76 -3.10 9.88
CA PHE A 206 6.31 -3.39 9.82
C PHE A 206 5.96 -4.71 9.13
N VAL A 207 6.80 -5.71 9.20
CA VAL A 207 6.50 -7.04 8.62
C VAL A 207 5.84 -7.98 9.62
#